data_2dbdfd78c1743b6d9faff8dcd97d43e8
#
_entry.id   2dbdfd78c1743b6d9faff8dcd97d43e8
#
_cell.length_a   1.000
_cell.length_b   1.000
_cell.length_c   1.000
_cell.angle_alpha   90.00
_cell.angle_beta   90.00
_cell.angle_gamma   90.00
#
_symmetry.space_group_name_H-M   'P 1'
#
loop_
_entity.id
_entity.type
_entity.pdbx_description
1 polymer ?
#
loop_
_entity_poly.entity_id
_entity_poly.type
_entity_poly.pdbx_seq_one_letter_code
_entity_poly.pdbx_strand_id
1 'polypeptide(L)'
;MKKYIKNIVPVAALLLSMGATSCVGDLDVTPINPNIQTNLNIDGLFNKCYANFAMAGNGGANGDCDIDGIDGGTSGFVRQIFNANELTTDEAICGWGDDGIAGFCYNSYNATNPMLTGLYARITTGIAYCNQYLAEAGDQDATKLAEIRFLRAYEYFSLMDGWGNIPFTLQ
;
A
#
# COMPACT_ATOMS: atom_id res chain seq x y z
N MET A 1 56.34 -12.77 34.06
CA MET A 1 55.28 -12.08 33.26
C MET A 1 54.63 -12.96 32.22
N LYS A 2 55.31 -13.74 31.39
CA LYS A 2 54.68 -14.59 30.33
C LYS A 2 53.71 -15.68 30.84
N LYS A 3 53.84 -16.14 32.08
CA LYS A 3 52.99 -17.22 32.64
C LYS A 3 51.58 -16.77 33.05
N TYR A 4 51.40 -15.47 33.38
CA TYR A 4 50.11 -14.91 33.76
C TYR A 4 49.26 -14.53 32.54
N ILE A 5 49.90 -14.13 31.44
CA ILE A 5 49.18 -13.76 30.19
C ILE A 5 48.47 -14.96 29.56
N LYS A 6 49.08 -16.18 29.68
CA LYS A 6 48.47 -17.42 29.15
C LYS A 6 47.13 -17.79 29.79
N ASN A 7 46.90 -17.38 31.03
CA ASN A 7 45.67 -17.71 31.76
C ASN A 7 44.62 -16.57 31.70
N ILE A 8 45.05 -15.34 31.38
CA ILE A 8 44.15 -14.18 31.29
C ILE A 8 43.41 -14.16 29.95
N VAL A 9 44.06 -14.58 28.85
CA VAL A 9 43.47 -14.59 27.51
C VAL A 9 42.24 -15.50 27.42
N PRO A 10 42.22 -16.76 27.89
CA PRO A 10 41.02 -17.60 27.84
C PRO A 10 39.90 -17.10 28.74
N VAL A 11 40.20 -16.49 29.89
CA VAL A 11 39.19 -15.93 30.79
C VAL A 11 38.55 -14.67 30.19
N ALA A 12 39.35 -13.81 29.57
CA ALA A 12 38.83 -12.62 28.84
C ALA A 12 37.99 -13.02 27.64
N ALA A 13 38.36 -14.07 26.89
CA ALA A 13 37.59 -14.59 25.77
C ALA A 13 36.24 -15.20 26.25
N LEU A 14 36.23 -15.87 27.39
CA LEU A 14 35.00 -16.44 27.99
C LEU A 14 34.02 -15.34 28.46
N LEU A 15 34.54 -14.24 29.03
CA LEU A 15 33.74 -13.10 29.47
C LEU A 15 33.18 -12.31 28.29
N LEU A 16 33.92 -12.19 27.18
CA LEU A 16 33.43 -11.56 25.94
C LEU A 16 32.36 -12.39 25.24
N SER A 17 32.43 -13.73 25.30
CA SER A 17 31.40 -14.59 24.70
C SER A 17 30.07 -14.60 25.48
N MET A 18 30.12 -14.37 26.80
CA MET A 18 28.90 -14.25 27.62
C MET A 18 28.17 -12.92 27.43
N GLY A 19 28.88 -11.85 26.97
CA GLY A 19 28.28 -10.57 26.68
C GLY A 19 27.58 -10.51 25.31
N ALA A 20 27.83 -11.46 24.40
CA ALA A 20 27.26 -11.46 23.05
C ALA A 20 25.89 -12.18 22.95
N THR A 21 25.44 -12.83 24.02
CA THR A 21 24.12 -13.49 24.03
C THR A 21 23.00 -12.62 24.58
N SER A 22 23.29 -11.35 24.87
CA SER A 22 22.31 -10.41 25.37
C SER A 22 21.48 -9.83 24.21
N CYS A 23 20.16 -9.97 24.31
CA CYS A 23 19.13 -9.19 23.62
C CYS A 23 18.65 -9.63 22.24
N VAL A 24 18.95 -10.81 21.72
CA VAL A 24 18.28 -11.24 20.47
C VAL A 24 16.83 -11.67 20.75
N GLY A 25 16.54 -12.25 21.90
CA GLY A 25 15.18 -12.64 22.29
C GLY A 25 14.28 -11.48 22.75
N ASP A 26 14.88 -10.36 23.14
CA ASP A 26 14.12 -9.17 23.61
C ASP A 26 13.52 -8.34 22.47
N LEU A 27 13.94 -8.62 21.22
CA LEU A 27 13.41 -8.00 20.01
C LEU A 27 12.20 -8.76 19.43
N ASP A 28 11.97 -9.98 19.90
CA ASP A 28 10.87 -10.85 19.44
C ASP A 28 9.64 -10.66 20.34
N VAL A 29 9.20 -9.43 20.47
CA VAL A 29 8.04 -9.06 21.27
C VAL A 29 6.76 -9.17 20.43
N THR A 30 5.75 -9.81 20.98
CA THR A 30 4.40 -9.75 20.40
C THR A 30 3.89 -8.30 20.47
N PRO A 31 3.31 -7.76 19.39
CA PRO A 31 2.75 -6.42 19.40
C PRO A 31 1.73 -6.23 20.55
N ILE A 32 1.87 -5.17 21.31
CA ILE A 32 0.92 -4.82 22.37
C ILE A 32 -0.45 -4.46 21.78
N ASN A 33 -0.48 -3.90 20.57
CA ASN A 33 -1.71 -3.62 19.86
C ASN A 33 -2.26 -4.92 19.22
N PRO A 34 -3.45 -5.41 19.66
CA PRO A 34 -4.03 -6.64 19.13
C PRO A 34 -4.43 -6.56 17.65
N ASN A 35 -4.48 -5.35 17.09
CA ASN A 35 -4.80 -5.13 15.67
C ASN A 35 -3.57 -5.27 14.76
N ILE A 36 -2.37 -5.36 15.32
CA ILE A 36 -1.16 -5.63 14.53
C ILE A 36 -1.06 -7.15 14.32
N GLN A 37 -1.28 -7.58 13.09
CA GLN A 37 -1.09 -8.96 12.70
C GLN A 37 0.40 -9.23 12.45
N THR A 38 0.97 -10.17 13.20
CA THR A 38 2.36 -10.63 12.99
C THR A 38 2.48 -11.67 11.87
N ASN A 39 1.36 -12.29 11.51
CA ASN A 39 1.27 -13.22 10.39
C ASN A 39 0.45 -12.60 9.27
N LEU A 40 1.08 -12.39 8.12
CA LEU A 40 0.38 -11.88 6.94
C LEU A 40 -0.62 -12.92 6.43
N ASN A 41 -1.88 -12.52 6.32
CA ASN A 41 -2.92 -13.32 5.68
C ASN A 41 -2.81 -13.15 4.15
N ILE A 42 -2.11 -14.07 3.48
CA ILE A 42 -1.85 -14.02 2.04
C ILE A 42 -3.15 -14.06 1.22
N ASP A 43 -4.13 -14.89 1.59
CA ASP A 43 -5.42 -14.92 0.91
C ASP A 43 -6.22 -13.63 1.12
N GLY A 44 -6.14 -13.06 2.32
CA GLY A 44 -6.71 -11.75 2.61
C GLY A 44 -6.07 -10.65 1.77
N LEU A 45 -4.75 -10.68 1.59
CA LEU A 45 -4.02 -9.73 0.76
C LEU A 45 -4.37 -9.89 -0.73
N PHE A 46 -4.50 -11.13 -1.22
CA PHE A 46 -4.99 -11.42 -2.56
C PHE A 46 -6.35 -10.76 -2.82
N ASN A 47 -7.31 -11.00 -1.91
CA ASN A 47 -8.64 -10.39 -2.00
C ASN A 47 -8.58 -8.85 -1.93
N LYS A 48 -7.65 -8.29 -1.16
CA LYS A 48 -7.47 -6.84 -1.02
C LYS A 48 -6.97 -6.20 -2.31
N CYS A 49 -6.13 -6.88 -3.10
CA CYS A 49 -5.73 -6.41 -4.43
C CYS A 49 -6.93 -6.23 -5.36
N TYR A 50 -7.90 -7.14 -5.35
CA TYR A 50 -9.15 -7.00 -6.10
C TYR A 50 -10.08 -5.94 -5.49
N ALA A 51 -10.20 -5.93 -4.17
CA ALA A 51 -11.09 -5.01 -3.46
C ALA A 51 -10.71 -3.54 -3.70
N ASN A 52 -9.44 -3.24 -3.96
CA ASN A 52 -8.96 -1.89 -4.27
C ASN A 52 -9.70 -1.23 -5.46
N PHE A 53 -10.14 -2.04 -6.43
CA PHE A 53 -10.91 -1.53 -7.59
C PHE A 53 -12.40 -1.27 -7.27
N ALA A 54 -12.95 -1.97 -6.28
CA ALA A 54 -14.38 -1.94 -6.00
C ALA A 54 -14.76 -1.18 -4.72
N MET A 55 -13.84 -1.09 -3.76
CA MET A 55 -14.11 -0.58 -2.42
C MET A 55 -13.20 0.60 -2.08
N ALA A 56 -13.69 1.49 -1.22
CA ALA A 56 -12.94 2.63 -0.71
C ALA A 56 -12.89 2.65 0.83
N GLY A 57 -13.33 1.58 1.49
CA GLY A 57 -13.38 1.43 2.94
C GLY A 57 -14.44 0.45 3.39
N ASN A 58 -14.60 0.29 4.69
CA ASN A 58 -15.45 -0.74 5.30
C ASN A 58 -16.87 -0.27 5.67
N GLY A 59 -17.20 0.98 5.53
CA GLY A 59 -18.39 1.56 6.13
C GLY A 59 -19.45 2.10 5.18
N GLY A 60 -19.40 1.81 3.88
CA GLY A 60 -20.31 2.41 2.89
C GLY A 60 -19.90 3.84 2.51
N ALA A 61 -20.81 4.60 1.92
CA ALA A 61 -20.53 5.90 1.30
C ALA A 61 -19.96 6.99 2.26
N ASN A 62 -20.21 6.86 3.55
CA ASN A 62 -19.73 7.77 4.58
C ASN A 62 -18.87 7.06 5.62
N GLY A 63 -18.36 5.88 5.30
CA GLY A 63 -17.48 5.11 6.19
C GLY A 63 -16.04 5.59 6.13
N ASP A 64 -15.26 5.11 7.09
CA ASP A 64 -13.82 5.38 7.11
C ASP A 64 -13.15 4.83 5.86
N CYS A 65 -12.32 5.64 5.23
CA CYS A 65 -11.49 5.19 4.12
C CYS A 65 -10.43 4.21 4.61
N ASP A 66 -10.09 3.23 3.78
CA ASP A 66 -8.98 2.32 4.02
C ASP A 66 -7.60 2.96 3.74
N ILE A 67 -7.60 4.16 3.17
CA ILE A 67 -6.41 5.00 2.92
C ILE A 67 -6.54 6.26 3.77
N ASP A 68 -5.55 6.51 4.62
CA ASP A 68 -5.53 7.67 5.49
C ASP A 68 -5.44 8.99 4.70
N GLY A 69 -6.13 10.00 5.18
CA GLY A 69 -6.09 11.35 4.63
C GLY A 69 -6.94 11.59 3.36
N ILE A 70 -7.71 10.59 2.90
CA ILE A 70 -8.66 10.77 1.78
C ILE A 70 -10.08 10.33 2.18
N ASP A 71 -11.08 10.88 1.49
CA ASP A 71 -12.47 10.57 1.76
C ASP A 71 -12.90 9.25 1.11
N GLY A 72 -13.51 8.34 1.89
CA GLY A 72 -13.95 7.02 1.41
C GLY A 72 -15.09 7.10 0.40
N GLY A 73 -15.98 8.09 0.53
CA GLY A 73 -17.13 8.26 -0.40
C GLY A 73 -16.70 8.73 -1.78
N THR A 74 -15.57 9.41 -1.91
CA THR A 74 -15.11 10.03 -3.16
C THR A 74 -13.84 9.44 -3.74
N SER A 75 -13.18 8.50 -3.07
CA SER A 75 -11.88 7.97 -3.49
C SER A 75 -11.92 6.58 -4.14
N GLY A 76 -13.11 6.07 -4.49
CA GLY A 76 -13.26 4.78 -5.16
C GLY A 76 -12.65 4.80 -6.58
N PHE A 77 -11.90 3.75 -6.92
CA PHE A 77 -11.20 3.63 -8.21
C PHE A 77 -12.15 3.86 -9.41
N VAL A 78 -13.22 3.06 -9.52
CA VAL A 78 -14.16 3.13 -10.65
C VAL A 78 -14.83 4.50 -10.74
N ARG A 79 -15.24 5.06 -9.59
CA ARG A 79 -15.86 6.38 -9.55
C ARG A 79 -14.93 7.45 -10.11
N GLN A 80 -13.68 7.45 -9.68
CA GLN A 80 -12.76 8.52 -10.05
C GLN A 80 -12.18 8.37 -11.46
N ILE A 81 -11.99 7.14 -11.94
CA ILE A 81 -11.66 6.90 -13.36
C ILE A 81 -12.82 7.40 -14.25
N PHE A 82 -14.08 7.09 -13.89
CA PHE A 82 -15.24 7.60 -14.60
C PHE A 82 -15.28 9.14 -14.58
N ASN A 83 -15.16 9.75 -13.41
CA ASN A 83 -15.21 11.21 -13.28
C ASN A 83 -14.11 11.89 -14.12
N ALA A 84 -12.88 11.37 -14.09
CA ALA A 84 -11.76 11.96 -14.82
C ALA A 84 -11.93 11.84 -16.35
N ASN A 85 -12.55 10.78 -16.84
CA ASN A 85 -12.74 10.56 -18.27
C ASN A 85 -14.01 11.20 -18.82
N GLU A 86 -15.14 11.11 -18.09
CA GLU A 86 -16.44 11.54 -18.59
C GLU A 86 -16.79 13.00 -18.26
N LEU A 87 -16.48 13.43 -17.03
CA LEU A 87 -16.85 14.79 -16.61
C LEU A 87 -15.96 15.90 -17.20
N THR A 88 -14.85 15.53 -17.81
CA THR A 88 -13.96 16.45 -18.54
C THR A 88 -14.38 16.64 -19.99
N THR A 89 -15.43 15.93 -20.42
CA THR A 89 -16.04 16.04 -21.76
C THR A 89 -17.31 16.87 -21.71
N ASP A 90 -17.97 17.05 -22.85
CA ASP A 90 -19.28 17.69 -22.98
C ASP A 90 -20.46 16.70 -22.90
N GLU A 91 -20.19 15.40 -22.66
CA GLU A 91 -21.22 14.36 -22.61
C GLU A 91 -21.94 14.29 -21.26
N ALA A 92 -21.25 14.65 -20.16
CA ALA A 92 -21.79 14.52 -18.82
C ALA A 92 -21.44 15.71 -17.92
N ILE A 93 -22.37 16.04 -17.03
CA ILE A 93 -22.16 17.01 -15.95
C ILE A 93 -22.63 16.38 -14.63
N CYS A 94 -21.84 16.51 -13.58
CA CYS A 94 -22.23 16.07 -12.25
C CYS A 94 -22.79 17.24 -11.44
N GLY A 95 -24.02 17.09 -10.99
CA GLY A 95 -24.71 18.09 -10.14
C GLY A 95 -24.46 17.93 -8.64
N TRP A 96 -23.56 17.03 -8.22
CA TRP A 96 -23.22 16.85 -6.81
C TRP A 96 -22.27 17.93 -6.32
N GLY A 97 -22.34 18.22 -5.02
CA GLY A 97 -21.52 19.26 -4.38
C GLY A 97 -20.20 18.75 -3.80
N ASP A 98 -19.73 17.58 -4.21
CA ASP A 98 -18.46 17.04 -3.72
C ASP A 98 -17.29 17.96 -4.09
N ASP A 99 -16.37 18.18 -3.14
CA ASP A 99 -15.21 19.03 -3.37
C ASP A 99 -14.36 18.51 -4.55
N GLY A 100 -14.03 19.39 -5.46
CA GLY A 100 -13.23 19.10 -6.64
C GLY A 100 -14.02 18.64 -7.88
N ILE A 101 -15.29 18.18 -7.76
CA ILE A 101 -16.02 17.61 -8.90
C ILE A 101 -16.37 18.66 -9.95
N ALA A 102 -16.72 19.87 -9.53
CA ALA A 102 -16.98 20.99 -10.43
C ALA A 102 -15.75 21.34 -11.31
N GLY A 103 -14.54 21.11 -10.77
CA GLY A 103 -13.30 21.31 -11.51
C GLY A 103 -13.22 20.44 -12.77
N PHE A 104 -13.66 19.20 -12.71
CA PHE A 104 -13.74 18.32 -13.89
C PHE A 104 -14.76 18.84 -14.91
N CYS A 105 -15.99 19.12 -14.47
CA CYS A 105 -17.04 19.59 -15.36
C CYS A 105 -16.71 20.89 -16.11
N TYR A 106 -15.91 21.75 -15.52
CA TYR A 106 -15.49 23.04 -16.11
C TYR A 106 -14.06 23.03 -16.65
N ASN A 107 -13.38 21.90 -16.65
CA ASN A 107 -11.97 21.78 -17.04
C ASN A 107 -11.06 22.81 -16.33
N SER A 108 -11.33 23.06 -15.04
CA SER A 108 -10.65 24.05 -14.21
C SER A 108 -9.92 23.41 -13.01
N TYR A 109 -9.61 22.12 -13.09
CA TYR A 109 -8.87 21.38 -12.07
C TYR A 109 -7.36 21.61 -12.15
N ASN A 110 -6.69 21.32 -11.06
CA ASN A 110 -5.24 21.36 -10.94
C ASN A 110 -4.73 20.21 -10.06
N ALA A 111 -3.43 20.14 -9.85
CA ALA A 111 -2.78 19.05 -9.08
C ALA A 111 -3.23 18.94 -7.62
N THR A 112 -3.89 19.95 -7.05
CA THR A 112 -4.41 19.93 -5.68
C THR A 112 -5.89 19.54 -5.60
N ASN A 113 -6.50 19.18 -6.73
CA ASN A 113 -7.89 18.71 -6.75
C ASN A 113 -8.02 17.43 -5.91
N PRO A 114 -8.91 17.39 -4.90
CA PRO A 114 -9.01 16.25 -3.98
C PRO A 114 -9.45 14.96 -4.66
N MET A 115 -10.21 15.02 -5.76
CA MET A 115 -10.58 13.85 -6.54
C MET A 115 -9.37 13.23 -7.23
N LEU A 116 -8.47 14.03 -7.80
CA LEU A 116 -7.21 13.56 -8.40
C LEU A 116 -6.26 13.02 -7.34
N THR A 117 -6.16 13.69 -6.19
CA THR A 117 -5.36 13.21 -5.06
C THR A 117 -5.86 11.86 -4.57
N GLY A 118 -7.18 11.71 -4.42
CA GLY A 118 -7.81 10.45 -4.00
C GLY A 118 -7.58 9.33 -5.02
N LEU A 119 -7.72 9.60 -6.32
CA LEU A 119 -7.47 8.62 -7.37
C LEU A 119 -6.00 8.18 -7.40
N TYR A 120 -5.07 9.12 -7.32
CA TYR A 120 -3.64 8.82 -7.28
C TYR A 120 -3.28 7.95 -6.07
N ALA A 121 -3.76 8.32 -4.88
CA ALA A 121 -3.56 7.55 -3.66
C ALA A 121 -4.17 6.14 -3.77
N ARG A 122 -5.38 6.01 -4.34
CA ARG A 122 -6.05 4.72 -4.55
C ARG A 122 -5.23 3.81 -5.46
N ILE A 123 -4.78 4.29 -6.60
CA ILE A 123 -4.00 3.49 -7.56
C ILE A 123 -2.66 3.08 -6.96
N THR A 124 -1.93 4.03 -6.35
CA THR A 124 -0.61 3.75 -5.77
C THR A 124 -0.69 2.77 -4.60
N THR A 125 -1.75 2.83 -3.80
CA THR A 125 -2.02 1.85 -2.73
C THR A 125 -2.29 0.46 -3.29
N GLY A 126 -3.06 0.34 -4.36
CA GLY A 126 -3.30 -0.94 -5.01
C GLY A 126 -2.02 -1.55 -5.59
N ILE A 127 -1.17 -0.73 -6.23
CA ILE A 127 0.16 -1.16 -6.67
C ILE A 127 0.99 -1.70 -5.49
N ALA A 128 0.95 -1.02 -4.32
CA ALA A 128 1.65 -1.46 -3.13
C ALA A 128 1.12 -2.81 -2.62
N TYR A 129 -0.20 -3.03 -2.60
CA TYR A 129 -0.78 -4.32 -2.25
C TYR A 129 -0.35 -5.44 -3.20
N CYS A 130 -0.35 -5.17 -4.50
CA CYS A 130 0.11 -6.13 -5.50
C CYS A 130 1.60 -6.45 -5.34
N ASN A 131 2.45 -5.44 -5.09
CA ASN A 131 3.87 -5.64 -4.83
C ASN A 131 4.08 -6.48 -3.57
N GLN A 132 3.39 -6.16 -2.48
CA GLN A 132 3.47 -6.92 -1.25
C GLN A 132 3.04 -8.38 -1.45
N TYR A 133 1.91 -8.62 -2.14
CA TYR A 133 1.49 -9.99 -2.43
C TYR A 133 2.55 -10.75 -3.22
N LEU A 134 3.10 -10.16 -4.28
CA LEU A 134 4.11 -10.83 -5.12
C LEU A 134 5.43 -11.09 -4.39
N ALA A 135 5.76 -10.28 -3.38
CA ALA A 135 6.95 -10.48 -2.55
C ALA A 135 6.74 -11.58 -1.49
N GLU A 136 5.54 -11.67 -0.90
CA GLU A 136 5.27 -12.52 0.26
C GLU A 136 4.60 -13.87 -0.13
N ALA A 137 4.05 -13.97 -1.33
CA ALA A 137 3.29 -15.16 -1.74
C ALA A 137 4.15 -16.41 -1.95
N GLY A 138 5.48 -16.28 -2.11
CA GLY A 138 6.38 -17.41 -2.32
C GLY A 138 5.97 -18.28 -3.51
N ASP A 139 5.88 -19.59 -3.29
CA ASP A 139 5.48 -20.61 -4.29
C ASP A 139 3.95 -20.81 -4.38
N GLN A 140 3.18 -19.74 -4.22
CA GLN A 140 1.73 -19.79 -4.37
C GLN A 140 1.31 -20.18 -5.79
N ASP A 141 0.01 -20.49 -5.94
CA ASP A 141 -0.59 -20.85 -7.24
C ASP A 141 -0.18 -19.88 -8.34
N ALA A 142 0.39 -20.42 -9.41
CA ALA A 142 0.85 -19.66 -10.58
C ALA A 142 -0.28 -18.80 -11.19
N THR A 143 -1.53 -19.25 -11.10
CA THR A 143 -2.71 -18.51 -11.55
C THR A 143 -2.89 -17.25 -10.73
N LYS A 144 -2.90 -17.35 -9.40
CA LYS A 144 -3.00 -16.19 -8.49
C LYS A 144 -1.87 -15.19 -8.73
N LEU A 145 -0.63 -15.68 -8.92
CA LEU A 145 0.50 -14.80 -9.24
C LEU A 145 0.33 -14.05 -10.56
N ALA A 146 -0.21 -14.74 -11.59
CA ALA A 146 -0.50 -14.13 -12.89
C ALA A 146 -1.61 -13.07 -12.78
N GLU A 147 -2.68 -13.36 -12.04
CA GLU A 147 -3.77 -12.43 -11.78
C GLU A 147 -3.27 -11.16 -11.08
N ILE A 148 -2.47 -11.27 -10.03
CA ILE A 148 -1.94 -10.09 -9.34
C ILE A 148 -0.97 -9.27 -10.21
N ARG A 149 -0.17 -9.94 -11.05
CA ARG A 149 0.66 -9.22 -12.04
C ARG A 149 -0.20 -8.46 -13.05
N PHE A 150 -1.33 -9.03 -13.47
CA PHE A 150 -2.28 -8.36 -14.35
C PHE A 150 -2.91 -7.14 -13.67
N LEU A 151 -3.41 -7.29 -12.43
CA LEU A 151 -4.00 -6.17 -11.68
C LEU A 151 -2.98 -5.04 -11.50
N ARG A 152 -1.75 -5.35 -11.10
CA ARG A 152 -0.67 -4.38 -10.98
C ARG A 152 -0.39 -3.65 -12.29
N ALA A 153 -0.34 -4.39 -13.41
CA ALA A 153 -0.13 -3.80 -14.72
C ALA A 153 -1.28 -2.86 -15.11
N TYR A 154 -2.52 -3.22 -14.80
CA TYR A 154 -3.69 -2.39 -15.06
C TYR A 154 -3.68 -1.10 -14.21
N GLU A 155 -3.27 -1.18 -12.95
CA GLU A 155 -3.11 0.01 -12.10
C GLU A 155 -2.01 0.93 -12.62
N TYR A 156 -0.86 0.40 -13.04
CA TYR A 156 0.20 1.19 -13.68
C TYR A 156 -0.27 1.81 -15.00
N PHE A 157 -1.04 1.07 -15.80
CA PHE A 157 -1.63 1.61 -17.02
C PHE A 157 -2.54 2.81 -16.71
N SER A 158 -3.44 2.66 -15.74
CA SER A 158 -4.36 3.73 -15.32
C SER A 158 -3.61 4.95 -14.76
N LEU A 159 -2.55 4.71 -13.99
CA LEU A 159 -1.71 5.77 -13.46
C LEU A 159 -0.96 6.52 -14.57
N MET A 160 -0.41 5.78 -15.53
CA MET A 160 0.30 6.36 -16.68
C MET A 160 -0.64 7.14 -17.60
N ASP A 161 -1.85 6.63 -17.83
CA ASP A 161 -2.89 7.30 -18.62
C ASP A 161 -3.26 8.66 -18.01
N GLY A 162 -3.44 8.72 -16.68
CA GLY A 162 -3.81 9.95 -15.98
C GLY A 162 -2.67 10.96 -15.79
N TRP A 163 -1.43 10.50 -15.56
CA TRP A 163 -0.31 11.37 -15.15
C TRP A 163 0.91 11.34 -16.07
N GLY A 164 0.94 10.46 -17.06
CA GLY A 164 2.06 10.36 -18.00
C GLY A 164 3.32 9.79 -17.36
N ASN A 165 4.19 10.65 -16.85
CA ASN A 165 5.43 10.21 -16.17
C ASN A 165 5.15 9.86 -14.72
N ILE A 166 5.18 8.57 -14.42
CA ILE A 166 4.85 8.02 -13.10
C ILE A 166 6.06 7.33 -12.47
N PRO A 167 6.14 7.27 -11.12
CA PRO A 167 7.10 6.41 -10.45
C PRO A 167 6.78 4.95 -10.75
N PHE A 168 7.82 4.16 -11.03
CA PHE A 168 7.70 2.73 -11.31
C PHE A 168 8.56 1.93 -10.33
N THR A 169 7.94 1.05 -9.56
CA THR A 169 8.61 0.12 -8.66
C THR A 169 7.91 -1.24 -8.68
N LEU A 170 8.70 -2.28 -8.55
CA LEU A 170 8.23 -3.68 -8.46
C LEU A 170 8.48 -4.28 -7.08
N GLN A 171 8.91 -3.44 -6.13
CA GLN A 171 9.24 -3.83 -4.75
C GLN A 171 8.54 -2.92 -3.77
#